data_7fe3608749a3f69f5aa3e9ef457685e7
#
_entry.id   7fe3608749a3f69f5aa3e9ef457685e7
#
_cell.length_a   1.000
_cell.length_b   1.000
_cell.length_c   1.000
_cell.angle_alpha   90.00
_cell.angle_beta   90.00
_cell.angle_gamma   90.00
#
_symmetry.space_group_name_H-M   'P 1'
#
loop_
_entity.id
_entity.type
_entity.pdbx_description
1 polymer ?
#
loop_
_entity_poly.entity_id
_entity_poly.type
_entity_poly.pdbx_seq_one_letter_code
_entity_poly.pdbx_strand_id
1 'polypeptide(L)'
;EGKQWELGIKYQPPGSNTLLSAAVYDLTQKNVLVTRFGSAGESITDQAGEVKVKGLELEAVSDVTENLKVIAAYTLAKSEVQTGIYKGNRLQLMPNQQASLWTDYTWHDGVLDGFGIGAGARYTGNTYGDQGNTWLGKADAYTVFDASVHYDLGRLDNSLKGASVKLNATNLFDKQYISTCDASYCYYGDQRSVVASATYQW
;
A
#
# COMPACT_ATOMS: atom_id res chain seq x y z
N GLU A 1 -19.26 -11.49 12.93
CA GLU A 1 -18.34 -12.34 13.68
C GLU A 1 -17.13 -12.67 12.79
N GLY A 2 -15.89 -12.49 13.31
CA GLY A 2 -14.65 -12.80 12.61
C GLY A 2 -13.83 -13.83 13.35
N LYS A 3 -13.17 -14.72 12.60
CA LYS A 3 -12.19 -15.69 13.10
C LYS A 3 -10.99 -15.68 12.17
N GLN A 4 -9.79 -15.53 12.73
CA GLN A 4 -8.54 -15.54 11.99
C GLN A 4 -7.54 -16.51 12.60
N TRP A 5 -6.81 -17.18 11.73
CA TRP A 5 -5.57 -17.87 12.04
C TRP A 5 -4.45 -17.20 11.30
N GLU A 6 -3.36 -16.98 11.99
CA GLU A 6 -2.17 -16.36 11.44
C GLU A 6 -0.93 -17.09 11.94
N LEU A 7 0.02 -17.27 11.04
CA LEU A 7 1.35 -17.76 11.35
C LEU A 7 2.36 -16.78 10.72
N GLY A 8 3.20 -16.18 11.56
CA GLY A 8 4.20 -15.23 11.13
C GLY A 8 5.59 -15.55 11.66
N ILE A 9 6.59 -15.09 10.94
CA ILE A 9 7.99 -15.12 11.34
C ILE A 9 8.59 -13.71 11.17
N LYS A 10 9.40 -13.30 12.14
CA LYS A 10 10.25 -12.10 12.06
C LYS A 10 11.68 -12.53 12.26
N TYR A 11 12.55 -12.04 11.39
CA TYR A 11 13.96 -12.35 11.45
C TYR A 11 14.81 -11.09 11.31
N GLN A 12 15.70 -10.91 12.27
CA GLN A 12 16.72 -9.87 12.26
C GLN A 12 18.09 -10.56 12.31
N PRO A 13 18.88 -10.51 11.21
CA PRO A 13 20.22 -11.08 11.23
C PRO A 13 21.09 -10.42 12.29
N PRO A 14 21.89 -11.18 13.05
CA PRO A 14 22.80 -10.62 14.05
C PRO A 14 23.77 -9.61 13.41
N GLY A 15 23.93 -8.44 14.06
CA GLY A 15 24.82 -7.37 13.59
C GLY A 15 24.30 -6.62 12.35
N SER A 16 23.02 -6.77 12.01
CA SER A 16 22.39 -6.11 10.88
C SER A 16 21.20 -5.26 11.33
N ASN A 17 20.96 -4.12 10.67
CA ASN A 17 19.76 -3.32 10.80
C ASN A 17 18.64 -3.80 9.84
N THR A 18 18.72 -5.04 9.39
CA THR A 18 17.71 -5.64 8.50
C THR A 18 16.64 -6.34 9.32
N LEU A 19 15.39 -6.00 9.08
CA LEU A 19 14.23 -6.71 9.61
C LEU A 19 13.44 -7.31 8.44
N LEU A 20 13.27 -8.62 8.47
CA LEU A 20 12.43 -9.36 7.53
C LEU A 20 11.22 -9.91 8.27
N SER A 21 10.04 -9.77 7.72
CA SER A 21 8.85 -10.42 8.22
C SER A 21 8.08 -11.12 7.12
N ALA A 22 7.47 -12.25 7.46
CA ALA A 22 6.55 -12.98 6.61
C ALA A 22 5.40 -13.51 7.46
N ALA A 23 4.18 -13.36 6.97
CA ALA A 23 2.99 -13.89 7.62
C ALA A 23 2.05 -14.53 6.60
N VAL A 24 1.40 -15.62 6.99
CA VAL A 24 0.28 -16.21 6.25
C VAL A 24 -0.94 -16.21 7.14
N TYR A 25 -2.11 -15.93 6.57
CA TYR A 25 -3.34 -15.87 7.33
C TYR A 25 -4.53 -16.49 6.60
N ASP A 26 -5.52 -16.93 7.38
CA ASP A 26 -6.82 -17.42 6.94
C ASP A 26 -7.88 -16.76 7.82
N LEU A 27 -8.61 -15.80 7.25
CA LEU A 27 -9.68 -15.04 7.89
C LEU A 27 -11.03 -15.54 7.37
N THR A 28 -11.95 -15.82 8.26
CA THR A 28 -13.37 -16.06 7.95
C THR A 28 -14.21 -15.03 8.66
N GLN A 29 -15.05 -14.30 7.93
CA GLN A 29 -16.00 -13.34 8.47
C GLN A 29 -17.42 -13.80 8.14
N LYS A 30 -18.26 -13.94 9.16
CA LYS A 30 -19.69 -14.32 9.05
C LYS A 30 -20.59 -13.10 9.28
N ASN A 31 -21.82 -13.20 8.83
CA ASN A 31 -22.84 -12.15 8.95
C ASN A 31 -22.40 -10.84 8.28
N VAL A 32 -21.76 -10.96 7.12
CA VAL A 32 -21.42 -9.81 6.29
C VAL A 32 -22.69 -9.26 5.66
N LEU A 33 -22.82 -7.94 5.62
CA LEU A 33 -23.92 -7.29 4.94
C LEU A 33 -23.77 -7.48 3.42
N VAL A 34 -24.82 -8.01 2.80
CA VAL A 34 -24.92 -8.18 1.35
C VAL A 34 -26.09 -7.35 0.87
N THR A 35 -25.82 -6.36 0.01
CA THR A 35 -26.85 -5.56 -0.62
C THR A 35 -27.18 -6.13 -2.00
N ARG A 36 -28.46 -6.34 -2.25
CA ARG A 36 -28.99 -6.74 -3.55
C ARG A 36 -30.14 -5.82 -3.96
N PHE A 37 -30.38 -5.72 -5.25
CA PHE A 37 -31.54 -5.00 -5.75
C PHE A 37 -32.69 -5.99 -5.94
N GLY A 38 -33.85 -5.64 -5.43
CA GLY A 38 -35.07 -6.38 -5.63
C GLY A 38 -35.65 -6.14 -7.04
N SER A 39 -36.72 -6.84 -7.39
CA SER A 39 -37.34 -6.79 -8.72
C SER A 39 -37.95 -5.44 -9.07
N ALA A 40 -38.28 -4.62 -8.09
CA ALA A 40 -38.78 -3.25 -8.25
C ALA A 40 -37.66 -2.17 -8.15
N GLY A 41 -36.37 -2.61 -8.11
CA GLY A 41 -35.22 -1.71 -8.01
C GLY A 41 -34.90 -1.23 -6.58
N GLU A 42 -35.61 -1.73 -5.59
CA GLU A 42 -35.36 -1.44 -4.17
C GLU A 42 -34.03 -2.11 -3.69
N SER A 43 -33.30 -1.40 -2.86
CA SER A 43 -32.09 -1.92 -2.22
C SER A 43 -32.48 -2.75 -1.00
N ILE A 44 -32.16 -4.04 -1.02
CA ILE A 44 -32.35 -4.98 0.07
C ILE A 44 -30.99 -5.34 0.64
N THR A 45 -30.80 -5.08 1.93
CA THR A 45 -29.57 -5.44 2.64
C THR A 45 -29.86 -6.62 3.58
N ASP A 46 -29.19 -7.74 3.32
CA ASP A 46 -29.29 -8.95 4.12
C ASP A 46 -27.99 -9.18 4.91
N GLN A 47 -28.08 -9.66 6.14
CA GLN A 47 -26.95 -10.06 6.97
C GLN A 47 -26.75 -11.56 6.91
N ALA A 48 -26.38 -12.08 5.76
CA ALA A 48 -26.32 -13.53 5.51
C ALA A 48 -24.99 -13.99 4.89
N GLY A 49 -24.04 -13.09 4.68
CA GLY A 49 -22.81 -13.40 3.97
C GLY A 49 -21.77 -14.07 4.86
N GLU A 50 -21.05 -15.03 4.31
CA GLU A 50 -19.77 -15.51 4.82
C GLU A 50 -18.69 -15.22 3.77
N VAL A 51 -17.57 -14.66 4.22
CA VAL A 51 -16.42 -14.32 3.38
C VAL A 51 -15.19 -14.94 3.97
N LYS A 52 -14.35 -15.46 3.10
CA LYS A 52 -13.04 -15.99 3.45
C LYS A 52 -11.95 -15.19 2.75
N VAL A 53 -10.89 -14.84 3.48
CA VAL A 53 -9.70 -14.20 2.96
C VAL A 53 -8.47 -14.98 3.40
N LYS A 54 -7.66 -15.39 2.43
CA LYS A 54 -6.36 -16.02 2.67
C LYS A 54 -5.27 -15.13 2.10
N GLY A 55 -4.18 -14.96 2.83
CA GLY A 55 -3.13 -14.08 2.37
C GLY A 55 -1.73 -14.49 2.81
N LEU A 56 -0.80 -13.86 2.12
CA LEU A 56 0.63 -13.83 2.41
C LEU A 56 1.06 -12.37 2.47
N GLU A 57 1.77 -12.02 3.52
CA GLU A 57 2.40 -10.70 3.70
C GLU A 57 3.90 -10.88 3.86
N LEU A 58 4.66 -10.09 3.14
CA LEU A 58 6.12 -10.04 3.20
C LEU A 58 6.54 -8.59 3.40
N GLU A 59 7.44 -8.35 4.33
CA GLU A 59 8.03 -7.04 4.57
C GLU A 59 9.54 -7.16 4.75
N ALA A 60 10.26 -6.17 4.26
CA ALA A 60 11.69 -6.02 4.45
C ALA A 60 12.02 -4.56 4.73
N VAL A 61 12.73 -4.30 5.81
CA VAL A 61 13.35 -3.01 6.11
C VAL A 61 14.84 -3.29 6.32
N SER A 62 15.69 -2.66 5.54
CA SER A 62 17.13 -2.93 5.57
C SER A 62 17.96 -1.68 5.34
N ASP A 63 18.95 -1.47 6.18
CA ASP A 63 20.09 -0.63 5.86
C ASP A 63 21.11 -1.52 5.13
N VAL A 64 20.99 -1.56 3.78
CA VAL A 64 21.84 -2.42 2.91
C VAL A 64 23.29 -2.01 2.99
N THR A 65 23.54 -0.71 3.11
CA THR A 65 24.83 -0.09 3.42
C THR A 65 24.60 1.05 4.40
N GLU A 66 25.68 1.69 4.87
CA GLU A 66 25.57 2.91 5.69
C GLU A 66 24.83 4.05 4.98
N ASN A 67 24.84 4.04 3.65
CA ASN A 67 24.25 5.05 2.79
C ASN A 67 22.88 4.66 2.22
N LEU A 68 22.61 3.36 2.05
CA LEU A 68 21.44 2.86 1.31
C LEU A 68 20.46 2.14 2.24
N LYS A 69 19.26 2.71 2.34
CA LYS A 69 18.11 2.10 3.00
C LYS A 69 17.10 1.60 1.99
N VAL A 70 16.55 0.42 2.23
CA VAL A 70 15.52 -0.21 1.40
C VAL A 70 14.35 -0.62 2.28
N ILE A 71 13.14 -0.29 1.83
CA ILE A 71 11.88 -0.72 2.44
C ILE A 71 11.05 -1.37 1.34
N ALA A 72 10.63 -2.61 1.54
CA ALA A 72 9.79 -3.33 0.61
C ALA A 72 8.63 -4.00 1.34
N ALA A 73 7.47 -4.01 0.72
CA ALA A 73 6.31 -4.77 1.20
C ALA A 73 5.59 -5.43 0.02
N TYR A 74 5.07 -6.62 0.25
CA TYR A 74 4.25 -7.34 -0.70
C TYR A 74 3.10 -8.04 0.02
N THR A 75 1.89 -7.86 -0.48
CA THR A 75 0.68 -8.53 0.01
C THR A 75 0.01 -9.28 -1.14
N LEU A 76 -0.26 -10.55 -0.92
CA LEU A 76 -1.14 -11.37 -1.73
C LEU A 76 -2.35 -11.74 -0.89
N ALA A 77 -3.56 -11.34 -1.30
CA ALA A 77 -4.79 -11.61 -0.57
C ALA A 77 -5.86 -12.18 -1.52
N LYS A 78 -6.27 -13.41 -1.30
CA LYS A 78 -7.38 -14.05 -2.03
C LYS A 78 -8.63 -13.99 -1.18
N SER A 79 -9.58 -13.18 -1.59
CA SER A 79 -10.91 -13.11 -0.99
C SER A 79 -11.91 -13.91 -1.80
N GLU A 80 -12.87 -14.56 -1.12
CA GLU A 80 -13.94 -15.31 -1.74
C GLU A 80 -15.21 -15.25 -0.89
N VAL A 81 -16.32 -14.93 -1.51
CA VAL A 81 -17.65 -15.01 -0.91
C VAL A 81 -18.05 -16.47 -0.85
N GLN A 82 -18.37 -16.98 0.34
CA GLN A 82 -18.65 -18.41 0.57
C GLN A 82 -20.13 -18.77 0.46
N THR A 83 -21.03 -17.78 0.59
CA THR A 83 -22.48 -18.02 0.66
C THR A 83 -23.26 -17.00 -0.19
N GLY A 84 -24.52 -17.31 -0.48
CA GLY A 84 -25.41 -16.41 -1.20
C GLY A 84 -25.23 -16.44 -2.73
N ILE A 85 -25.86 -15.47 -3.40
CA ILE A 85 -25.91 -15.37 -4.88
C ILE A 85 -24.55 -15.01 -5.52
N TYR A 86 -23.63 -14.45 -4.72
CA TYR A 86 -22.29 -14.05 -5.15
C TYR A 86 -21.19 -15.05 -4.74
N LYS A 87 -21.60 -16.26 -4.34
CA LYS A 87 -20.63 -17.31 -3.96
C LYS A 87 -19.60 -17.56 -5.05
N GLY A 88 -18.32 -17.62 -4.64
CA GLY A 88 -17.16 -17.78 -5.53
C GLY A 88 -16.59 -16.48 -6.04
N ASN A 89 -17.29 -15.34 -5.88
CA ASN A 89 -16.79 -14.04 -6.28
C ASN A 89 -15.80 -13.49 -5.26
N ARG A 90 -14.93 -12.60 -5.74
CA ARG A 90 -14.01 -11.83 -4.90
C ARG A 90 -14.77 -10.73 -4.15
N LEU A 91 -14.27 -10.33 -3.00
CA LEU A 91 -14.75 -9.12 -2.32
C LEU A 91 -14.53 -7.90 -3.23
N GLN A 92 -15.57 -7.06 -3.27
CA GLN A 92 -15.46 -5.76 -3.94
C GLN A 92 -14.43 -4.88 -3.24
N LEU A 93 -13.82 -3.97 -3.98
CA LEU A 93 -12.86 -2.95 -3.53
C LEU A 93 -11.57 -3.51 -2.92
N MET A 94 -11.36 -4.81 -2.99
CA MET A 94 -10.19 -5.48 -2.44
C MET A 94 -9.22 -5.91 -3.56
N PRO A 95 -8.02 -5.30 -3.66
CA PRO A 95 -7.00 -5.77 -4.58
C PRO A 95 -6.46 -7.12 -4.11
N ASN A 96 -6.17 -8.01 -5.06
CA ASN A 96 -5.58 -9.32 -4.74
C ASN A 96 -4.07 -9.27 -4.54
N GLN A 97 -3.42 -8.22 -5.00
CA GLN A 97 -1.98 -8.01 -4.87
C GLN A 97 -1.68 -6.54 -4.63
N GLN A 98 -0.76 -6.28 -3.74
CA GLN A 98 -0.15 -4.97 -3.53
C GLN A 98 1.35 -5.16 -3.34
N ALA A 99 2.14 -4.24 -3.88
CA ALA A 99 3.58 -4.21 -3.68
C ALA A 99 4.06 -2.77 -3.53
N SER A 100 5.03 -2.56 -2.68
CA SER A 100 5.73 -1.29 -2.57
C SER A 100 7.22 -1.53 -2.39
N LEU A 101 8.00 -0.66 -3.01
CA LEU A 101 9.45 -0.59 -2.84
C LEU A 101 9.82 0.87 -2.67
N TRP A 102 10.59 1.18 -1.66
CA TRP A 102 11.22 2.47 -1.45
C TRP A 102 12.70 2.28 -1.21
N THR A 103 13.51 3.08 -1.86
CA THR A 103 14.95 3.16 -1.66
C THR A 103 15.33 4.58 -1.33
N ASP A 104 16.25 4.76 -0.38
CA ASP A 104 16.77 6.06 0.02
C ASP A 104 18.28 5.96 0.14
N TYR A 105 18.99 6.83 -0.55
CA TYR A 105 20.42 6.91 -0.50
C TYR A 105 20.84 8.26 0.07
N THR A 106 21.58 8.26 1.17
CA THR A 106 22.10 9.45 1.84
C THR A 106 23.63 9.42 1.82
N TRP A 107 24.24 10.50 1.37
CA TRP A 107 25.68 10.68 1.44
C TRP A 107 26.08 11.09 2.85
N HIS A 108 27.08 10.43 3.40
CA HIS A 108 27.61 10.70 4.74
C HIS A 108 29.02 11.25 4.72
N ASP A 109 29.56 11.56 3.54
CA ASP A 109 30.90 12.12 3.35
C ASP A 109 31.00 12.99 2.08
N GLY A 110 32.11 13.70 1.94
CA GLY A 110 32.44 14.50 0.78
C GLY A 110 31.56 15.75 0.62
N VAL A 111 31.43 16.20 -0.63
CA VAL A 111 30.73 17.46 -0.96
C VAL A 111 29.21 17.35 -0.79
N LEU A 112 28.69 16.14 -0.83
CA LEU A 112 27.26 15.84 -0.70
C LEU A 112 26.88 15.35 0.71
N ASP A 113 27.75 15.49 1.69
CA ASP A 113 27.44 15.03 3.07
C ASP A 113 26.12 15.65 3.56
N GLY A 114 25.20 14.77 4.02
CA GLY A 114 23.85 15.13 4.45
C GLY A 114 22.80 15.26 3.35
N PHE A 115 23.18 15.19 2.07
CA PHE A 115 22.24 15.14 0.95
C PHE A 115 21.73 13.70 0.78
N GLY A 116 20.44 13.58 0.45
CA GLY A 116 19.85 12.28 0.16
C GLY A 116 18.81 12.32 -0.94
N ILE A 117 18.68 11.20 -1.64
CA ILE A 117 17.67 10.98 -2.68
C ILE A 117 16.91 9.70 -2.39
N GLY A 118 15.62 9.75 -2.57
CA GLY A 118 14.75 8.57 -2.45
C GLY A 118 13.95 8.35 -3.72
N ALA A 119 13.68 7.09 -4.03
CA ALA A 119 12.80 6.70 -5.12
C ALA A 119 12.00 5.46 -4.72
N GLY A 120 10.76 5.38 -5.21
CA GLY A 120 9.90 4.25 -4.92
C GLY A 120 8.89 3.95 -6.00
N ALA A 121 8.31 2.75 -5.91
CA ALA A 121 7.22 2.30 -6.75
C ALA A 121 6.13 1.66 -5.88
N ARG A 122 4.87 1.93 -6.21
CA ARG A 122 3.69 1.31 -5.57
C ARG A 122 2.82 0.68 -6.63
N TYR A 123 2.59 -0.61 -6.50
CA TYR A 123 1.71 -1.40 -7.35
C TYR A 123 0.45 -1.78 -6.59
N THR A 124 -0.69 -1.63 -7.23
CA THR A 124 -1.99 -2.11 -6.76
C THR A 124 -2.63 -2.96 -7.86
N GLY A 125 -3.00 -4.18 -7.50
CA GLY A 125 -3.71 -5.10 -8.39
C GLY A 125 -5.12 -4.63 -8.69
N ASN A 126 -5.76 -5.27 -9.68
CA ASN A 126 -7.12 -4.94 -10.07
C ASN A 126 -8.14 -5.21 -8.95
N THR A 127 -9.19 -4.39 -8.93
CA THR A 127 -10.34 -4.53 -8.03
C THR A 127 -11.64 -4.60 -8.81
N TYR A 128 -12.67 -5.15 -8.17
CA TYR A 128 -14.04 -5.07 -8.65
C TYR A 128 -14.83 -4.11 -7.77
N GLY A 129 -15.63 -3.24 -8.36
CA GLY A 129 -16.48 -2.27 -7.65
C GLY A 129 -17.84 -2.82 -7.26
N ASP A 130 -18.18 -4.03 -7.69
CA ASP A 130 -19.45 -4.68 -7.42
C ASP A 130 -19.27 -6.12 -6.94
N GLN A 131 -20.29 -6.62 -6.23
CA GLN A 131 -20.27 -7.98 -5.67
C GLN A 131 -20.38 -9.06 -6.77
N GLY A 132 -20.91 -8.70 -7.94
CA GLY A 132 -21.04 -9.59 -9.10
C GLY A 132 -19.71 -9.80 -9.82
N ASN A 133 -18.68 -9.04 -9.47
CA ASN A 133 -17.39 -9.00 -10.16
C ASN A 133 -17.53 -8.72 -11.66
N THR A 134 -18.43 -7.80 -12.02
CA THR A 134 -18.67 -7.45 -13.42
C THR A 134 -17.54 -6.58 -13.97
N TRP A 135 -17.41 -6.56 -15.30
CA TRP A 135 -16.41 -5.73 -15.97
C TRP A 135 -16.69 -4.22 -15.85
N LEU A 136 -17.95 -3.83 -15.64
CA LEU A 136 -18.39 -2.42 -15.55
C LEU A 136 -17.79 -1.70 -14.34
N GLY A 137 -17.62 -2.40 -13.21
CA GLY A 137 -17.03 -1.86 -12.00
C GLY A 137 -15.57 -2.27 -11.80
N LYS A 138 -14.88 -2.76 -12.82
CA LYS A 138 -13.49 -3.21 -12.68
C LYS A 138 -12.52 -2.02 -12.80
N ALA A 139 -11.71 -1.79 -11.76
CA ALA A 139 -10.52 -0.95 -11.84
C ALA A 139 -9.30 -1.81 -12.16
N ASP A 140 -8.57 -1.44 -13.22
CA ASP A 140 -7.38 -2.17 -13.64
C ASP A 140 -6.20 -1.92 -12.69
N ALA A 141 -5.24 -2.84 -12.71
CA ALA A 141 -4.01 -2.70 -11.93
C ALA A 141 -3.19 -1.50 -12.39
N TYR A 142 -2.53 -0.85 -11.43
CA TYR A 142 -1.67 0.28 -11.73
C TYR A 142 -0.37 0.26 -10.91
N THR A 143 0.63 0.96 -11.42
CA THR A 143 1.87 1.28 -10.71
C THR A 143 2.09 2.77 -10.78
N VAL A 144 2.44 3.39 -9.66
CA VAL A 144 2.88 4.78 -9.57
C VAL A 144 4.27 4.84 -8.96
N PHE A 145 5.02 5.89 -9.33
CA PHE A 145 6.38 6.12 -8.88
C PHE A 145 6.44 7.40 -8.07
N ASP A 146 7.23 7.37 -7.00
CA ASP A 146 7.42 8.47 -6.09
C ASP A 146 8.92 8.79 -5.99
N ALA A 147 9.28 10.02 -5.65
CA ALA A 147 10.67 10.43 -5.44
C ALA A 147 10.77 11.43 -4.29
N SER A 148 11.94 11.50 -3.68
CA SER A 148 12.27 12.53 -2.71
C SER A 148 13.70 13.01 -2.86
N VAL A 149 13.93 14.25 -2.43
CA VAL A 149 15.26 14.77 -2.13
C VAL A 149 15.22 15.37 -0.74
N HIS A 150 16.29 15.20 0.02
CA HIS A 150 16.37 15.78 1.37
C HIS A 150 17.80 16.22 1.69
N TYR A 151 17.91 17.12 2.66
CA TYR A 151 19.20 17.63 3.09
C TYR A 151 19.19 17.97 4.57
N ASP A 152 20.24 17.50 5.30
CA ASP A 152 20.52 17.89 6.67
C ASP A 152 21.33 19.19 6.65
N LEU A 153 20.68 20.30 7.01
CA LEU A 153 21.31 21.63 6.98
C LEU A 153 22.42 21.78 8.02
N GLY A 154 22.44 20.97 9.08
CA GLY A 154 23.52 20.92 10.05
C GLY A 154 24.86 20.49 9.47
N ARG A 155 24.85 19.87 8.27
CA ARG A 155 26.08 19.53 7.54
C ARG A 155 26.67 20.71 6.77
N LEU A 156 25.83 21.71 6.44
CA LEU A 156 26.31 22.99 5.84
C LEU A 156 26.89 23.92 6.89
N ASP A 157 26.16 24.10 8.00
CA ASP A 157 26.51 25.03 9.06
C ASP A 157 26.06 24.47 10.41
N ASN A 158 26.98 24.42 11.38
CA ASN A 158 26.68 23.96 12.73
C ASN A 158 25.57 24.78 13.43
N SER A 159 25.35 26.04 13.03
CA SER A 159 24.25 26.85 13.56
C SER A 159 22.87 26.32 13.17
N LEU A 160 22.79 25.51 12.10
CA LEU A 160 21.59 24.88 11.58
C LEU A 160 21.44 23.42 12.05
N LYS A 161 22.22 22.99 13.02
CA LYS A 161 22.13 21.63 13.56
C LYS A 161 20.72 21.34 14.06
N GLY A 162 20.17 20.20 13.60
CA GLY A 162 18.78 19.80 13.85
C GLY A 162 17.78 20.31 12.80
N ALA A 163 18.21 21.17 11.86
CA ALA A 163 17.38 21.61 10.75
C ALA A 163 17.55 20.69 9.54
N SER A 164 16.45 20.32 8.91
CA SER A 164 16.43 19.55 7.67
C SER A 164 15.36 20.06 6.72
N VAL A 165 15.58 19.88 5.43
CA VAL A 165 14.61 20.18 4.38
C VAL A 165 14.36 18.92 3.53
N LYS A 166 13.12 18.75 3.07
CA LYS A 166 12.73 17.63 2.24
C LYS A 166 11.72 18.07 1.19
N LEU A 167 11.91 17.61 -0.03
CA LEU A 167 10.96 17.72 -1.13
C LEU A 167 10.50 16.31 -1.51
N ASN A 168 9.20 16.07 -1.47
CA ASN A 168 8.59 14.79 -1.85
C ASN A 168 7.72 15.02 -3.09
N ALA A 169 7.86 14.15 -4.08
CA ALA A 169 6.97 14.08 -5.23
C ALA A 169 6.27 12.71 -5.23
N THR A 170 4.94 12.71 -5.17
CA THR A 170 4.12 11.51 -5.33
C THR A 170 3.53 11.48 -6.74
N ASN A 171 3.37 10.28 -7.31
CA ASN A 171 3.00 10.07 -8.70
C ASN A 171 3.88 10.92 -9.65
N LEU A 172 5.18 10.72 -9.56
CA LEU A 172 6.23 11.53 -10.21
C LEU A 172 5.97 11.78 -11.70
N PHE A 173 5.44 10.78 -12.40
CA PHE A 173 5.18 10.84 -13.84
C PHE A 173 3.77 11.33 -14.20
N ASP A 174 3.01 11.83 -13.21
CA ASP A 174 1.64 12.31 -13.38
C ASP A 174 0.73 11.31 -14.09
N LYS A 175 0.87 10.03 -13.75
CA LYS A 175 0.07 8.97 -14.34
C LYS A 175 -1.40 9.16 -13.98
N GLN A 176 -2.25 9.20 -14.99
CA GLN A 176 -3.70 9.12 -14.80
C GLN A 176 -4.12 7.66 -14.67
N TYR A 177 -4.82 7.33 -13.61
CA TYR A 177 -5.29 5.99 -13.34
C TYR A 177 -6.61 6.02 -12.54
N ILE A 178 -7.34 4.93 -12.63
CA ILE A 178 -8.52 4.72 -11.80
C ILE A 178 -8.06 4.02 -10.52
N SER A 179 -8.25 4.66 -9.37
CA SER A 179 -7.86 4.10 -8.07
C SER A 179 -8.84 3.04 -7.58
N THR A 180 -10.13 3.28 -7.82
CA THR A 180 -11.21 2.36 -7.43
C THR A 180 -12.48 2.67 -8.22
N CYS A 181 -13.32 1.67 -8.38
CA CYS A 181 -14.67 1.84 -8.93
C CYS A 181 -15.70 1.34 -7.91
N ASP A 182 -16.84 1.98 -7.86
CA ASP A 182 -18.09 1.45 -7.35
C ASP A 182 -18.89 0.86 -8.50
N ALA A 183 -20.01 0.21 -8.23
CA ALA A 183 -20.91 -0.33 -9.25
C ALA A 183 -21.40 0.70 -10.27
N SER A 184 -21.38 2.00 -9.93
CA SER A 184 -21.98 3.08 -10.74
C SER A 184 -20.98 4.10 -11.27
N TYR A 185 -19.82 4.27 -10.65
CA TYR A 185 -18.81 5.25 -11.02
C TYR A 185 -17.42 4.87 -10.54
N CYS A 186 -16.41 5.48 -11.14
CA CYS A 186 -15.01 5.25 -10.80
C CYS A 186 -14.36 6.55 -10.32
N TYR A 187 -13.41 6.41 -9.42
CA TYR A 187 -12.59 7.52 -8.91
C TYR A 187 -11.20 7.47 -9.54
N TYR A 188 -10.76 8.63 -9.99
CA TYR A 188 -9.36 8.78 -10.39
C TYR A 188 -8.43 8.74 -9.17
N GLY A 189 -7.25 8.22 -9.36
CA GLY A 189 -6.18 8.35 -8.37
C GLY A 189 -5.58 9.76 -8.38
N ASP A 190 -4.83 10.05 -7.31
CA ASP A 190 -4.20 11.34 -7.14
C ASP A 190 -3.22 11.64 -8.28
N GLN A 191 -3.30 12.87 -8.80
CA GLN A 191 -2.32 13.42 -9.73
C GLN A 191 -0.99 13.65 -9.02
N ARG A 192 0.04 14.06 -9.78
CA ARG A 192 1.33 14.42 -9.18
C ARG A 192 1.16 15.50 -8.12
N SER A 193 1.68 15.22 -6.94
CA SER A 193 1.76 16.19 -5.85
C SER A 193 3.21 16.38 -5.43
N VAL A 194 3.59 17.62 -5.18
CA VAL A 194 4.92 17.97 -4.69
C VAL A 194 4.78 18.74 -3.39
N VAL A 195 5.41 18.21 -2.33
CA VAL A 195 5.35 18.81 -0.99
C VAL A 195 6.76 19.10 -0.50
N ALA A 196 7.01 20.37 -0.15
CA ALA A 196 8.22 20.79 0.53
C ALA A 196 7.97 20.86 2.04
N SER A 197 8.89 20.35 2.83
CA SER A 197 8.85 20.43 4.29
C SER A 197 10.20 20.88 4.85
N ALA A 198 10.16 21.64 5.94
CA ALA A 198 11.32 21.97 6.76
C ALA A 198 11.03 21.53 8.20
N THR A 199 12.00 20.89 8.83
CA THR A 199 11.89 20.37 10.19
C THR A 199 13.05 20.90 11.02
N TYR A 200 12.80 21.24 12.28
CA TYR A 200 13.82 21.60 13.24
C TYR A 200 13.63 20.80 14.53
N GLN A 201 14.71 20.18 14.98
CA GLN A 201 14.78 19.43 16.24
C GLN A 201 15.79 20.12 17.16
N TRP A 202 15.31 20.64 18.30
CA TRP A 202 16.13 21.29 19.34
C TRP A 202 16.57 20.30 20.43
#